data_20587b0e8e86fa1c9b4d46cc19627ec9
#
_entry.id   20587b0e8e86fa1c9b4d46cc19627ec9
#
_cell.length_a   1.000
_cell.length_b   1.000
_cell.length_c   1.000
_cell.angle_alpha   90.00
_cell.angle_beta   90.00
_cell.angle_gamma   90.00
#
_symmetry.space_group_name_H-M   'P 1'
#
loop_
_entity.id
_entity.type
_entity.pdbx_description
1 polymer ?
#
loop_
_entity_poly.entity_id
_entity_poly.type
_entity_poly.pdbx_seq_one_letter_code
_entity_poly.pdbx_strand_id
1 'polypeptide(L)'
;MQTSFTITQLLDPQVASSEKILRACVRCGFCTATCPTYVLLGDELDSPRGRIYLIKEMLEKDAKPTAEVVKHIDRCLSCLACMTTCPSGVNYMHLVDHGRHHIEQRYARALPDRLMRGLLAIDRKSTRLNS
;
A
#
# COMPACT_ATOMS: atom_id res chain seq x y z
N MET A 1 6.85 -9.94 -11.00
CA MET A 1 6.71 -8.67 -11.77
C MET A 1 8.10 -8.08 -11.97
N GLN A 2 8.40 -7.52 -13.16
CA GLN A 2 9.69 -6.83 -13.39
C GLN A 2 9.79 -5.55 -12.58
N THR A 3 10.97 -5.28 -12.03
CA THR A 3 11.29 -4.11 -11.21
C THR A 3 12.53 -3.40 -11.79
N SER A 4 12.60 -2.07 -11.63
CA SER A 4 13.64 -1.21 -12.21
C SER A 4 14.28 -0.30 -11.15
N PHE A 5 14.57 -0.86 -9.98
CA PHE A 5 15.23 -0.10 -8.91
C PHE A 5 16.70 0.16 -9.22
N THR A 6 17.19 1.33 -8.86
CA THR A 6 18.61 1.66 -8.93
C THR A 6 19.38 1.00 -7.78
N ILE A 7 20.69 0.81 -7.97
CA ILE A 7 21.56 0.23 -6.93
C ILE A 7 21.51 1.08 -5.65
N THR A 8 21.45 2.39 -5.78
CA THR A 8 21.35 3.32 -4.66
C THR A 8 20.05 3.14 -3.85
N GLN A 9 18.92 2.90 -4.52
CA GLN A 9 17.65 2.61 -3.85
C GLN A 9 17.67 1.26 -3.11
N LEU A 10 18.36 0.26 -3.67
CA LEU A 10 18.47 -1.07 -3.06
C LEU A 10 19.40 -1.12 -1.85
N LEU A 11 20.16 -0.06 -1.58
CA LEU A 11 20.93 0.08 -0.33
C LEU A 11 20.02 0.28 0.89
N ASP A 12 18.79 0.79 0.68
CA ASP A 12 17.78 0.85 1.73
C ASP A 12 17.17 -0.55 1.96
N PRO A 13 17.31 -1.12 3.18
CA PRO A 13 16.78 -2.45 3.49
C PRO A 13 15.26 -2.57 3.27
N GLN A 14 14.50 -1.49 3.47
CA GLN A 14 13.05 -1.49 3.26
C GLN A 14 12.72 -1.57 1.77
N VAL A 15 13.42 -0.83 0.92
CA VAL A 15 13.26 -0.88 -0.52
C VAL A 15 13.67 -2.24 -1.07
N ALA A 16 14.81 -2.79 -0.62
CA ALA A 16 15.27 -4.11 -1.02
C ALA A 16 14.27 -5.22 -0.65
N SER A 17 13.68 -5.14 0.54
CA SER A 17 12.63 -6.07 0.97
C SER A 17 11.38 -5.95 0.11
N SER A 18 10.94 -4.72 -0.17
CA SER A 18 9.79 -4.45 -1.06
C SER A 18 10.03 -4.93 -2.48
N GLU A 19 11.22 -4.73 -3.01
CA GLU A 19 11.62 -5.21 -4.35
C GLU A 19 11.49 -6.74 -4.46
N LYS A 20 11.99 -7.47 -3.48
CA LYS A 20 11.86 -8.93 -3.42
C LYS A 20 10.40 -9.37 -3.41
N ILE A 21 9.55 -8.70 -2.63
CA ILE A 21 8.12 -8.99 -2.54
C ILE A 21 7.41 -8.65 -3.87
N LEU A 22 7.75 -7.52 -4.49
CA LEU A 22 7.20 -7.11 -5.79
C LEU A 22 7.52 -8.14 -6.89
N ARG A 23 8.72 -8.70 -6.90
CA ARG A 23 9.11 -9.75 -7.85
C ARG A 23 8.30 -11.03 -7.69
N ALA A 24 7.89 -11.37 -6.49
CA ALA A 24 7.06 -12.55 -6.24
C ALA A 24 5.67 -12.43 -6.89
N CYS A 25 5.16 -11.22 -7.14
CA CYS A 25 3.85 -11.02 -7.74
C CYS A 25 3.85 -11.34 -9.24
N VAL A 26 3.11 -12.38 -9.64
CA VAL A 26 2.92 -12.77 -11.05
C VAL A 26 1.68 -12.14 -11.70
N ARG A 27 0.97 -11.27 -10.99
CA ARG A 27 -0.23 -10.55 -11.46
C ARG A 27 -1.38 -11.47 -11.92
N CYS A 28 -1.49 -12.65 -11.37
CA CYS A 28 -2.51 -13.64 -11.75
C CYS A 28 -3.96 -13.18 -11.49
N GLY A 29 -4.19 -12.25 -10.56
CA GLY A 29 -5.50 -11.69 -10.26
C GLY A 29 -6.34 -12.46 -9.23
N PHE A 30 -5.87 -13.57 -8.66
CA PHE A 30 -6.63 -14.30 -7.63
C PHE A 30 -7.01 -13.43 -6.41
N CYS A 31 -6.20 -12.44 -6.08
CA CYS A 31 -6.45 -11.51 -4.98
C CYS A 31 -7.62 -10.55 -5.24
N THR A 32 -8.07 -10.37 -6.48
CA THR A 32 -9.13 -9.40 -6.81
C THR A 32 -10.49 -9.85 -6.28
N ALA A 33 -10.80 -11.14 -6.37
CA ALA A 33 -12.07 -11.71 -5.93
C ALA A 33 -12.31 -11.59 -4.42
N THR A 34 -11.24 -11.55 -3.62
CA THR A 34 -11.30 -11.44 -2.16
C THR A 34 -11.19 -10.00 -1.64
N CYS A 35 -10.94 -9.04 -2.52
CA CYS A 35 -10.77 -7.64 -2.12
C CYS A 35 -12.12 -6.92 -2.08
N PRO A 36 -12.62 -6.49 -0.90
CA PRO A 36 -13.92 -5.85 -0.80
C PRO A 36 -13.99 -4.53 -1.55
N THR A 37 -12.93 -3.75 -1.58
CA THR A 37 -12.91 -2.47 -2.31
C THR A 37 -12.98 -2.67 -3.83
N TYR A 38 -12.33 -3.70 -4.36
CA TYR A 38 -12.43 -4.04 -5.77
C TYR A 38 -13.82 -4.56 -6.14
N VAL A 39 -14.38 -5.47 -5.34
CA VAL A 39 -15.71 -6.05 -5.59
C VAL A 39 -16.80 -4.98 -5.58
N LEU A 40 -16.72 -3.99 -4.68
CA LEU A 40 -17.72 -2.94 -4.56
C LEU A 40 -17.55 -1.80 -5.57
N LEU A 41 -16.32 -1.41 -5.88
CA LEU A 41 -16.04 -0.22 -6.70
C LEU A 41 -15.76 -0.56 -8.17
N GLY A 42 -15.31 -1.78 -8.47
CA GLY A 42 -15.00 -2.22 -9.83
C GLY A 42 -13.76 -1.57 -10.47
N ASP A 43 -13.01 -0.77 -9.70
CA ASP A 43 -11.82 -0.09 -10.19
C ASP A 43 -10.57 -0.97 -9.98
N GLU A 44 -9.82 -1.22 -11.05
CA GLU A 44 -8.61 -2.04 -11.00
C GLU A 44 -7.55 -1.45 -10.04
N LEU A 45 -7.46 -0.13 -9.93
CA LEU A 45 -6.53 0.53 -9.01
C LEU A 45 -6.92 0.36 -7.53
N ASP A 46 -8.18 -0.01 -7.26
CA ASP A 46 -8.65 -0.38 -5.93
C ASP A 46 -8.47 -1.88 -5.63
N SER A 47 -7.90 -2.65 -6.56
CA SER A 47 -7.53 -4.06 -6.36
C SER A 47 -6.16 -4.19 -5.69
N PRO A 48 -5.86 -5.32 -5.02
CA PRO A 48 -4.53 -5.55 -4.45
C PRO A 48 -3.42 -5.51 -5.50
N ARG A 49 -3.61 -6.13 -6.67
CA ARG A 49 -2.61 -6.11 -7.75
C ARG A 49 -2.44 -4.72 -8.35
N GLY A 50 -3.51 -3.93 -8.46
CA GLY A 50 -3.44 -2.53 -8.90
C GLY A 50 -2.66 -1.67 -7.92
N ARG A 51 -2.92 -1.81 -6.61
CA ARG A 51 -2.17 -1.13 -5.56
C ARG A 51 -0.71 -1.53 -5.52
N ILE A 52 -0.39 -2.82 -5.72
CA ILE A 52 1.00 -3.29 -5.86
C ILE A 52 1.69 -2.55 -7.02
N TYR A 53 1.01 -2.37 -8.13
CA TYR A 53 1.55 -1.63 -9.28
C TYR A 53 1.79 -0.15 -8.94
N LEU A 54 0.84 0.52 -8.29
CA LEU A 54 0.98 1.91 -7.85
C LEU A 54 2.15 2.08 -6.87
N ILE A 55 2.29 1.18 -5.90
CA ILE A 55 3.40 1.20 -4.94
C ILE A 55 4.73 0.99 -5.66
N LYS A 56 4.79 0.04 -6.60
CA LYS A 56 5.99 -0.20 -7.42
C LYS A 56 6.40 1.08 -8.14
N GLU A 57 5.51 1.70 -8.91
CA GLU A 57 5.81 2.92 -9.66
C GLU A 57 6.28 4.06 -8.75
N MET A 58 5.61 4.24 -7.62
CA MET A 58 5.93 5.28 -6.64
C MET A 58 7.33 5.09 -6.07
N LEU A 59 7.70 3.87 -5.71
CA LEU A 59 9.02 3.56 -5.13
C LEU A 59 10.13 3.61 -6.18
N GLU A 60 9.90 3.09 -7.40
CA GLU A 60 10.91 3.11 -8.47
C GLU A 60 11.26 4.54 -8.91
N LYS A 61 10.24 5.39 -9.05
CA LYS A 61 10.44 6.79 -9.45
C LYS A 61 10.93 7.68 -8.31
N ASP A 62 10.85 7.19 -7.08
CA ASP A 62 11.09 7.96 -5.85
C ASP A 62 10.40 9.34 -5.87
N ALA A 63 9.25 9.38 -6.52
CA ALA A 63 8.51 10.59 -6.80
C ALA A 63 7.50 10.94 -5.70
N LYS A 64 7.12 12.22 -5.65
CA LYS A 64 6.02 12.68 -4.80
C LYS A 64 4.72 11.99 -5.26
N PRO A 65 3.97 11.33 -4.36
CA PRO A 65 2.72 10.67 -4.69
C PRO A 65 1.69 11.66 -5.23
N THR A 66 0.94 11.24 -6.25
CA THR A 66 -0.21 12.00 -6.74
C THR A 66 -1.43 11.77 -5.84
N ALA A 67 -2.39 12.71 -5.87
CA ALA A 67 -3.65 12.56 -5.13
C ALA A 67 -4.42 11.29 -5.52
N GLU A 68 -4.30 10.85 -6.78
CA GLU A 68 -4.90 9.61 -7.26
C GLU A 68 -4.28 8.38 -6.61
N VAL A 69 -2.96 8.28 -6.58
CA VAL A 69 -2.24 7.19 -5.91
C VAL A 69 -2.61 7.13 -4.43
N VAL A 70 -2.59 8.28 -3.74
CA VAL A 70 -2.96 8.39 -2.32
C VAL A 70 -4.39 7.90 -2.10
N LYS A 71 -5.35 8.31 -2.93
CA LYS A 71 -6.75 7.88 -2.86
C LYS A 71 -6.90 6.36 -2.89
N HIS A 72 -6.24 5.68 -3.83
CA HIS A 72 -6.35 4.23 -3.98
C HIS A 72 -5.63 3.45 -2.87
N ILE A 73 -4.48 3.94 -2.40
CA ILE A 73 -3.77 3.32 -1.27
C ILE A 73 -4.55 3.51 0.04
N ASP A 74 -5.13 4.69 0.27
CA ASP A 74 -5.92 4.99 1.47
C ASP A 74 -7.23 4.18 1.53
N ARG A 75 -7.84 3.84 0.40
CA ARG A 75 -9.03 3.00 0.34
C ARG A 75 -8.79 1.55 0.74
N CYS A 76 -7.54 1.11 0.85
CA CYS A 76 -7.24 -0.23 1.33
C CYS A 76 -7.64 -0.38 2.80
N LEU A 77 -8.52 -1.33 3.09
CA LEU A 77 -9.03 -1.61 4.44
C LEU A 77 -8.02 -2.36 5.33
N SER A 78 -6.87 -2.77 4.79
CA SER A 78 -5.87 -3.60 5.49
C SER A 78 -6.44 -4.89 6.07
N CYS A 79 -7.48 -5.45 5.47
CA CYS A 79 -8.10 -6.71 5.90
C CYS A 79 -7.25 -7.95 5.60
N LEU A 80 -6.25 -7.83 4.73
CA LEU A 80 -5.24 -8.85 4.35
C LEU A 80 -5.82 -10.13 3.73
N ALA A 81 -7.10 -10.17 3.37
CA ALA A 81 -7.72 -11.32 2.70
C ALA A 81 -7.01 -11.69 1.38
N CYS A 82 -6.40 -10.71 0.71
CA CYS A 82 -5.62 -10.93 -0.49
C CYS A 82 -4.33 -11.74 -0.27
N MET A 83 -3.78 -11.75 0.95
CA MET A 83 -2.58 -12.53 1.28
C MET A 83 -2.89 -14.02 1.39
N THR A 84 -4.02 -14.38 1.98
CA THR A 84 -4.43 -15.78 2.14
C THR A 84 -4.78 -16.45 0.81
N THR A 85 -5.23 -15.67 -0.16
CA THR A 85 -5.60 -16.15 -1.50
C THR A 85 -4.42 -16.18 -2.47
N CYS A 86 -3.32 -15.52 -2.16
CA CYS A 86 -2.19 -15.37 -3.08
C CYS A 86 -1.38 -16.67 -3.22
N PRO A 87 -1.36 -17.34 -4.40
CA PRO A 87 -0.58 -18.57 -4.60
C PRO A 87 0.94 -18.33 -4.59
N SER A 88 1.38 -17.09 -4.88
CA SER A 88 2.79 -16.70 -4.90
C SER A 88 3.30 -16.22 -3.53
N GLY A 89 2.47 -16.21 -2.50
CA GLY A 89 2.86 -15.80 -1.14
C GLY A 89 3.33 -14.35 -1.03
N VAL A 90 2.74 -13.43 -1.79
CA VAL A 90 3.10 -12.01 -1.75
C VAL A 90 2.76 -11.41 -0.38
N ASN A 91 3.76 -10.88 0.32
CA ASN A 91 3.56 -10.16 1.58
C ASN A 91 3.00 -8.76 1.32
N TYR A 92 1.70 -8.70 1.03
CA TYR A 92 1.01 -7.45 0.72
C TYR A 92 1.01 -6.45 1.89
N MET A 93 0.96 -6.94 3.13
CA MET A 93 1.01 -6.10 4.33
C MET A 93 2.25 -5.21 4.33
N HIS A 94 3.43 -5.79 4.10
CA HIS A 94 4.68 -5.03 4.04
C HIS A 94 4.66 -3.97 2.93
N LEU A 95 4.13 -4.31 1.75
CA LEU A 95 4.05 -3.36 0.63
C LEU A 95 3.13 -2.18 0.92
N VAL A 96 1.94 -2.44 1.46
CA VAL A 96 0.99 -1.36 1.76
C VAL A 96 1.46 -0.47 2.90
N ASP A 97 2.14 -1.03 3.90
CA ASP A 97 2.72 -0.26 5.00
C ASP A 97 3.87 0.62 4.52
N HIS A 98 4.77 0.07 3.70
CA HIS A 98 5.85 0.86 3.09
C HIS A 98 5.31 1.96 2.16
N GLY A 99 4.31 1.65 1.32
CA GLY A 99 3.65 2.63 0.48
C GLY A 99 3.00 3.77 1.27
N ARG A 100 2.31 3.45 2.36
CA ARG A 100 1.71 4.43 3.27
C ARG A 100 2.77 5.29 3.96
N HIS A 101 3.85 4.67 4.41
CA HIS A 101 4.96 5.41 5.03
C HIS A 101 5.57 6.42 4.04
N HIS A 102 5.83 6.00 2.81
CA HIS A 102 6.33 6.88 1.74
C HIS A 102 5.36 8.06 1.46
N ILE A 103 4.04 7.79 1.44
CA ILE A 103 3.02 8.82 1.27
C ILE A 103 3.04 9.82 2.44
N GLU A 104 3.09 9.36 3.69
CA GLU A 104 3.11 10.24 4.86
C GLU A 104 4.34 11.16 4.90
N GLN A 105 5.47 10.69 4.38
CA GLN A 105 6.69 11.51 4.31
C GLN A 105 6.65 12.57 3.20
N ARG A 106 5.97 12.32 2.09
CA ARG A 106 6.11 13.12 0.86
C ARG A 106 4.84 13.80 0.38
N TYR A 107 3.67 13.41 0.90
CA TYR A 107 2.38 13.96 0.48
C TYR A 107 1.81 14.88 1.55
N ALA A 108 1.59 16.15 1.18
CA ALA A 108 0.94 17.13 2.06
C ALA A 108 -0.60 16.95 1.99
N ARG A 109 -1.18 16.38 3.04
CA ARG A 109 -2.63 16.21 3.15
C ARG A 109 -3.33 17.52 3.48
N ALA A 110 -4.56 17.69 3.01
CA ALA A 110 -5.40 18.82 3.37
C ALA A 110 -5.66 18.88 4.89
N LEU A 111 -5.84 20.09 5.43
CA LEU A 111 -6.05 20.32 6.86
C LEU A 111 -7.19 19.46 7.47
N PRO A 112 -8.39 19.36 6.86
CA PRO A 112 -9.46 18.55 7.43
C PRO A 112 -9.12 17.06 7.55
N ASP A 113 -8.39 16.51 6.56
CA ASP A 113 -7.92 15.12 6.59
C ASP A 113 -6.88 14.90 7.70
N ARG A 114 -5.95 15.85 7.88
CA ARG A 114 -4.95 15.81 8.95
C ARG A 114 -5.60 15.86 10.34
N LEU A 115 -6.60 16.72 10.55
CA LEU A 115 -7.34 16.82 11.81
C LEU A 115 -8.12 15.54 12.11
N MET A 116 -8.84 15.00 11.12
CA MET A 116 -9.59 13.75 11.29
C MET A 116 -8.67 12.59 11.66
N ARG A 117 -7.54 12.43 10.97
CA ARG A 117 -6.54 11.40 11.27
C ARG A 117 -5.91 11.59 12.66
N GLY A 118 -5.67 12.82 13.07
CA GLY A 118 -5.18 13.14 14.40
C GLY A 118 -6.17 12.73 15.50
N LEU A 119 -7.45 13.04 15.33
CA LEU A 119 -8.51 12.63 16.26
C LEU A 119 -8.62 11.11 16.37
N LEU A 120 -8.63 10.40 15.25
CA LEU A 120 -8.68 8.93 15.21
C LEU A 120 -7.43 8.29 15.86
N ALA A 121 -6.27 8.92 15.74
CA ALA A 121 -5.04 8.43 16.37
C ALA A 121 -5.09 8.57 17.90
N ILE A 122 -5.70 9.64 18.41
CA ILE A 122 -5.90 9.86 19.87
C ILE A 122 -6.88 8.83 20.42
N ASP A 123 -8.02 8.62 19.75
CA ASP A 123 -9.02 7.64 20.14
C ASP A 123 -8.44 6.22 20.20
N ARG A 124 -7.67 5.82 19.20
CA ARG A 124 -6.98 4.52 19.16
C ARG A 124 -5.98 4.33 20.30
N LYS A 125 -5.29 5.40 20.74
CA LYS A 125 -4.38 5.35 21.89
C LYS A 125 -5.17 5.20 23.19
N SER A 126 -6.27 5.93 23.33
CA SER A 126 -7.15 5.85 24.51
C SER A 126 -7.75 4.45 24.69
N THR A 127 -8.23 3.84 23.60
CA THR A 127 -8.81 2.49 23.64
C THR A 127 -7.80 1.42 24.06
N ARG A 128 -6.53 1.55 23.65
CA ARG A 128 -5.46 0.62 24.05
C ARG A 128 -5.07 0.73 25.53
N LEU A 129 -5.27 1.89 26.16
CA LEU A 129 -4.95 2.09 27.58
C LEU A 129 -6.06 1.52 28.49
N ASN A 130 -7.26 1.29 27.94
CA ASN A 130 -8.40 0.77 28.68
C ASN A 130 -8.63 -0.75 28.49
N SER A 131 -7.75 -1.41 27.74
CA SER A 131 -7.75 -2.87 27.54
C SER A 131 -6.63 -3.55 28.29
#